data_ed56a1066e18448e83fb84e46a7b6cd6
#
_entry.id   ed56a1066e18448e83fb84e46a7b6cd6
#
_cell.length_a   1.000
_cell.length_b   1.000
_cell.length_c   1.000
_cell.angle_alpha   90.00
_cell.angle_beta   90.00
_cell.angle_gamma   90.00
#
_symmetry.space_group_name_H-M   'P 1'
#
loop_
_entity.id
_entity.type
_entity.pdbx_description
1 polymer ?
#
loop_
_entity_poly.entity_id
_entity_poly.type
_entity_poly.pdbx_seq_one_letter_code
_entity_poly.pdbx_strand_id
1 'polypeptide(L)'
;NGPFIYNGNIKDNFVNKKGTPRKLKKIDGTVLSMLTGGAGNENYWHWLFDVLPKLHLCNKTIDLNNVDFYLLPDHIKKFQIETLNYLSISKHQRLSSEKFRHIKARRLIVTDHPVSISKNPTEDIMNMPIWISEWLKDKFINKINQNNEKKIKKIYIDRGDHVSKRPLQRFISNESELKSYLFKNDFTSVKLHELNFLDQVQLFFDAECIIG
;
A
#
# COMPACT_ATOMS: atom_id res chain seq x y z
N ASN A 1 14.35 7.24 -2.28
CA ASN A 1 13.82 8.51 -2.78
C ASN A 1 14.61 8.87 -4.03
N GLY A 2 14.13 8.43 -5.21
CA GLY A 2 14.66 8.89 -6.47
C GLY A 2 14.23 10.34 -6.70
N PRO A 3 15.08 11.20 -7.25
CA PRO A 3 14.67 12.53 -7.63
C PRO A 3 13.63 12.44 -8.74
N PHE A 4 12.43 12.93 -8.46
CA PHE A 4 11.42 13.14 -9.48
C PHE A 4 11.91 14.25 -10.41
N ILE A 5 11.79 14.06 -11.72
CA ILE A 5 12.03 15.12 -12.66
C ILE A 5 10.74 15.92 -12.77
N TYR A 6 10.68 17.01 -12.04
CA TYR A 6 9.70 18.03 -12.29
C TYR A 6 10.26 18.98 -13.38
N ASN A 7 9.65 19.00 -14.55
CA ASN A 7 9.97 19.93 -15.66
C ASN A 7 11.41 19.88 -16.18
N GLY A 8 12.15 18.81 -15.96
CA GLY A 8 13.52 18.63 -16.41
C GLY A 8 13.65 17.71 -17.62
N ASN A 9 14.78 17.78 -18.29
CA ASN A 9 15.11 16.83 -19.33
C ASN A 9 15.37 15.46 -18.70
N ILE A 10 14.83 14.40 -19.30
CA ILE A 10 15.02 13.02 -18.84
C ILE A 10 16.51 12.63 -18.74
N LYS A 11 17.37 13.26 -19.57
CA LYS A 11 18.83 13.08 -19.53
C LYS A 11 19.47 13.62 -18.25
N ASP A 12 18.82 14.55 -17.56
CA ASP A 12 19.33 15.15 -16.31
C ASP A 12 18.97 14.34 -15.08
N ASN A 13 18.18 13.30 -15.24
CA ASN A 13 17.84 12.41 -14.13
C ASN A 13 19.10 11.73 -13.59
N PHE A 14 19.24 11.80 -12.28
CA PHE A 14 20.32 11.17 -11.54
C PHE A 14 20.48 9.67 -11.86
N VAL A 15 19.37 8.94 -12.07
CA VAL A 15 19.40 7.52 -12.46
C VAL A 15 20.08 7.32 -13.80
N ASN A 16 19.81 8.21 -14.78
CA ASN A 16 20.42 8.13 -16.10
C ASN A 16 21.91 8.50 -16.05
N LYS A 17 22.30 9.45 -15.18
CA LYS A 17 23.70 9.86 -15.04
C LYS A 17 24.57 8.80 -14.35
N LYS A 18 24.01 8.07 -13.36
CA LYS A 18 24.76 7.05 -12.60
C LYS A 18 24.71 5.64 -13.19
N GLY A 19 23.79 5.40 -14.13
CA GLY A 19 23.54 4.05 -14.64
C GLY A 19 23.05 3.08 -13.57
N THR A 20 23.06 1.80 -13.89
CA THR A 20 22.64 0.73 -12.97
C THR A 20 23.85 -0.05 -12.48
N PRO A 21 24.34 0.24 -11.26
CA PRO A 21 25.59 -0.36 -10.77
C PRO A 21 25.47 -1.85 -10.36
N ARG A 22 24.32 -2.46 -10.58
CA ARG A 22 24.04 -3.84 -10.16
C ARG A 22 24.18 -4.82 -11.35
N LYS A 23 24.67 -6.01 -11.04
CA LYS A 23 24.74 -7.11 -12.02
C LYS A 23 23.37 -7.41 -12.59
N LEU A 24 23.27 -7.53 -13.91
CA LEU A 24 22.05 -7.92 -14.61
C LEU A 24 21.62 -9.34 -14.22
N LYS A 25 20.38 -9.47 -13.75
CA LYS A 25 19.75 -10.77 -13.49
C LYS A 25 18.78 -11.07 -14.63
N LYS A 26 18.94 -12.23 -15.25
CA LYS A 26 18.00 -12.72 -16.27
C LYS A 26 16.86 -13.47 -15.58
N ILE A 27 15.63 -13.16 -15.97
CA ILE A 27 14.40 -13.82 -15.48
C ILE A 27 13.74 -14.47 -16.69
N ASP A 28 13.66 -15.78 -16.68
CA ASP A 28 12.94 -16.53 -17.74
C ASP A 28 11.46 -16.61 -17.38
N GLY A 29 10.74 -15.56 -17.71
CA GLY A 29 9.32 -15.45 -17.43
C GLY A 29 8.76 -14.06 -17.71
N THR A 30 7.44 -13.97 -17.53
CA THR A 30 6.68 -12.72 -17.58
C THR A 30 6.72 -12.05 -16.21
N VAL A 31 7.23 -10.85 -16.13
CA VAL A 31 7.35 -10.06 -14.89
C VAL A 31 6.41 -8.86 -14.96
N LEU A 32 5.49 -8.74 -13.99
CA LEU A 32 4.74 -7.50 -13.77
C LEU A 32 5.50 -6.59 -12.81
N SER A 33 5.82 -5.39 -13.25
CA SER A 33 6.40 -4.36 -12.39
C SER A 33 5.30 -3.66 -11.59
N MET A 34 5.36 -3.80 -10.27
CA MET A 34 4.49 -3.12 -9.33
C MET A 34 5.20 -1.94 -8.64
N LEU A 35 6.35 -1.51 -9.18
CA LEU A 35 7.13 -0.42 -8.62
C LEU A 35 6.40 0.91 -8.80
N THR A 36 6.47 1.71 -7.77
CA THR A 36 6.03 3.11 -7.73
C THR A 36 7.19 3.96 -7.27
N GLY A 37 7.23 5.24 -7.51
CA GLY A 37 8.37 6.13 -7.30
C GLY A 37 9.03 6.16 -5.90
N GLY A 38 9.11 5.02 -5.20
CA GLY A 38 9.79 4.84 -3.91
C GLY A 38 8.89 5.01 -2.68
N ALA A 39 7.69 5.54 -2.83
CA ALA A 39 6.78 5.77 -1.71
C ALA A 39 6.11 4.48 -1.20
N GLY A 40 6.03 3.43 -2.02
CA GLY A 40 5.34 2.17 -1.69
C GLY A 40 6.08 1.23 -0.74
N ASN A 41 7.36 1.48 -0.43
CA ASN A 41 8.18 0.52 0.29
C ASN A 41 7.70 0.24 1.73
N GLU A 42 7.39 1.28 2.49
CA GLU A 42 7.00 1.12 3.90
C GLU A 42 5.74 1.87 4.28
N ASN A 43 5.18 2.64 3.36
CA ASN A 43 4.00 3.43 3.60
C ASN A 43 2.75 2.61 3.30
N TYR A 44 1.92 2.42 4.31
CA TYR A 44 0.69 1.62 4.23
C TYR A 44 -0.29 2.16 3.18
N TRP A 45 -0.47 3.49 3.11
CA TRP A 45 -1.35 4.14 2.16
C TRP A 45 -0.88 3.92 0.71
N HIS A 46 0.40 4.20 0.43
CA HIS A 46 0.96 3.99 -0.91
C HIS A 46 0.95 2.52 -1.35
N TRP A 47 1.12 1.60 -0.40
CA TRP A 47 1.00 0.18 -0.68
C TRP A 47 -0.40 -0.18 -1.20
N LEU A 48 -1.45 0.28 -0.49
CA LEU A 48 -2.83 -0.03 -0.85
C LEU A 48 -3.30 0.69 -2.12
N PHE A 49 -2.90 1.96 -2.31
CA PHE A 49 -3.47 2.81 -3.34
C PHE A 49 -2.59 2.98 -4.58
N ASP A 50 -1.28 2.76 -4.49
CA ASP A 50 -0.37 2.92 -5.63
C ASP A 50 0.22 1.58 -6.10
N VAL A 51 0.50 0.64 -5.18
CA VAL A 51 1.15 -0.63 -5.52
C VAL A 51 0.14 -1.70 -5.92
N LEU A 52 -0.76 -2.08 -5.00
CA LEU A 52 -1.71 -3.17 -5.23
C LEU A 52 -2.64 -2.95 -6.42
N PRO A 53 -3.18 -1.74 -6.69
CA PRO A 53 -4.10 -1.51 -7.80
C PRO A 53 -3.48 -1.72 -9.19
N LYS A 54 -2.15 -1.79 -9.30
CA LYS A 54 -1.47 -2.18 -10.55
C LYS A 54 -1.86 -3.58 -11.03
N LEU A 55 -2.28 -4.45 -10.12
CA LEU A 55 -2.87 -5.75 -10.47
C LEU A 55 -4.15 -5.58 -11.26
N HIS A 56 -5.03 -4.68 -10.84
CA HIS A 56 -6.26 -4.38 -11.57
C HIS A 56 -5.98 -3.80 -12.95
N LEU A 57 -5.06 -2.85 -13.04
CA LEU A 57 -4.67 -2.26 -14.33
C LEU A 57 -4.10 -3.31 -15.28
N CYS A 58 -3.23 -4.18 -14.80
CA CYS A 58 -2.70 -5.29 -15.59
C CYS A 58 -3.82 -6.22 -16.08
N ASN A 59 -4.73 -6.60 -15.18
CA ASN A 59 -5.80 -7.56 -15.49
C ASN A 59 -6.81 -7.08 -16.53
N LYS A 60 -6.86 -5.78 -16.82
CA LYS A 60 -7.70 -5.24 -17.91
C LYS A 60 -7.22 -5.64 -19.31
N THR A 61 -5.94 -5.97 -19.45
CA THR A 61 -5.33 -6.28 -20.75
C THR A 61 -4.61 -7.61 -20.78
N ILE A 62 -4.17 -8.11 -19.65
CA ILE A 62 -3.38 -9.34 -19.52
C ILE A 62 -3.89 -10.11 -18.31
N ASP A 63 -4.33 -11.35 -18.51
CA ASP A 63 -4.69 -12.24 -17.41
C ASP A 63 -3.50 -12.43 -16.46
N LEU A 64 -3.74 -12.21 -15.16
CA LEU A 64 -2.72 -12.37 -14.13
C LEU A 64 -2.20 -13.81 -14.02
N ASN A 65 -2.93 -14.81 -14.50
CA ASN A 65 -2.46 -16.19 -14.60
C ASN A 65 -1.26 -16.34 -15.57
N ASN A 66 -1.08 -15.38 -16.48
CA ASN A 66 0.07 -15.32 -17.41
C ASN A 66 1.24 -14.52 -16.85
N VAL A 67 1.21 -14.14 -15.57
CA VAL A 67 2.30 -13.45 -14.87
C VAL A 67 3.05 -14.46 -14.01
N ASP A 68 4.31 -14.71 -14.35
CA ASP A 68 5.15 -15.63 -13.60
C ASP A 68 5.69 -15.00 -12.31
N PHE A 69 6.05 -13.71 -12.37
CA PHE A 69 6.68 -13.00 -11.27
C PHE A 69 6.15 -11.57 -11.11
N TYR A 70 6.18 -11.08 -9.88
CA TYR A 70 5.80 -9.72 -9.49
C TYR A 70 7.04 -9.00 -8.94
N LEU A 71 7.51 -7.97 -9.65
CA LEU A 71 8.59 -7.10 -9.16
C LEU A 71 7.99 -6.05 -8.23
N LEU A 72 8.25 -6.22 -6.96
CA LEU A 72 7.64 -5.47 -5.87
C LEU A 72 8.63 -4.48 -5.25
N PRO A 73 8.16 -3.37 -4.65
CA PRO A 73 8.92 -2.67 -3.63
C PRO A 73 9.38 -3.68 -2.56
N ASP A 74 10.35 -3.30 -1.74
CA ASP A 74 10.70 -4.18 -0.63
C ASP A 74 9.47 -4.43 0.25
N HIS A 75 9.16 -5.70 0.50
CA HIS A 75 7.89 -6.15 1.09
C HIS A 75 8.13 -6.96 2.36
N ILE A 76 8.70 -6.30 3.36
CA ILE A 76 9.06 -6.89 4.66
C ILE A 76 8.02 -6.64 5.74
N LYS A 77 7.13 -5.66 5.56
CA LYS A 77 6.11 -5.31 6.56
C LYS A 77 5.00 -6.35 6.59
N LYS A 78 4.44 -6.58 7.78
CA LYS A 78 3.36 -7.54 8.01
C LYS A 78 2.20 -7.36 7.04
N PHE A 79 1.68 -6.13 6.89
CA PHE A 79 0.55 -5.84 5.99
C PHE A 79 0.86 -6.14 4.51
N GLN A 80 2.12 -5.95 4.07
CA GLN A 80 2.54 -6.26 2.69
C GLN A 80 2.51 -7.76 2.44
N ILE A 81 3.05 -8.53 3.38
CA ILE A 81 3.08 -10.00 3.29
C ILE A 81 1.66 -10.57 3.32
N GLU A 82 0.82 -10.08 4.23
CA GLU A 82 -0.55 -10.53 4.40
C GLU A 82 -1.40 -10.23 3.16
N THR A 83 -1.37 -9.01 2.65
CA THR A 83 -2.15 -8.63 1.45
C THR A 83 -1.72 -9.42 0.21
N LEU A 84 -0.41 -9.66 0.01
CA LEU A 84 0.07 -10.51 -1.07
C LEU A 84 -0.42 -11.96 -0.94
N ASN A 85 -0.45 -12.51 0.29
CA ASN A 85 -1.01 -13.84 0.55
C ASN A 85 -2.50 -13.90 0.22
N TYR A 86 -3.27 -12.90 0.65
CA TYR A 86 -4.70 -12.83 0.39
C TYR A 86 -5.03 -12.65 -1.10
N LEU A 87 -4.13 -12.04 -1.86
CA LEU A 87 -4.22 -11.92 -3.33
C LEU A 87 -3.63 -13.14 -4.06
N SER A 88 -3.31 -14.21 -3.35
CA SER A 88 -2.77 -15.47 -3.90
C SER A 88 -1.45 -15.30 -4.66
N ILE A 89 -0.70 -14.25 -4.38
CA ILE A 89 0.65 -14.08 -4.91
C ILE A 89 1.61 -14.85 -4.00
N SER A 90 2.08 -15.99 -4.47
CA SER A 90 2.92 -16.90 -3.70
C SER A 90 4.33 -16.35 -3.49
N LYS A 91 5.01 -16.78 -2.42
CA LYS A 91 6.32 -16.27 -2.04
C LYS A 91 7.38 -16.40 -3.15
N HIS A 92 7.34 -17.48 -3.93
CA HIS A 92 8.29 -17.70 -5.02
C HIS A 92 8.07 -16.78 -6.24
N GLN A 93 6.89 -16.21 -6.39
CA GLN A 93 6.58 -15.24 -7.44
C GLN A 93 7.02 -13.81 -7.11
N ARG A 94 7.43 -13.53 -5.85
CA ARG A 94 7.74 -12.19 -5.38
C ARG A 94 9.21 -11.86 -5.59
N LEU A 95 9.49 -10.87 -6.42
CA LEU A 95 10.82 -10.33 -6.64
C LEU A 95 10.96 -8.99 -5.91
N SER A 96 11.76 -8.95 -4.85
CA SER A 96 12.04 -7.68 -4.15
C SER A 96 12.96 -6.79 -4.99
N SER A 97 12.61 -5.53 -5.16
CA SER A 97 13.44 -4.54 -5.85
C SER A 97 14.80 -4.30 -5.16
N GLU A 98 14.95 -4.63 -3.88
CA GLU A 98 16.26 -4.63 -3.20
C GLU A 98 17.24 -5.62 -3.83
N LYS A 99 16.75 -6.82 -4.14
CA LYS A 99 17.57 -7.90 -4.71
C LYS A 99 17.57 -7.90 -6.24
N PHE A 100 16.51 -7.40 -6.87
CA PHE A 100 16.27 -7.44 -8.31
C PHE A 100 16.24 -6.03 -8.92
N ARG A 101 17.27 -5.22 -8.64
CA ARG A 101 17.37 -3.83 -9.11
C ARG A 101 17.66 -3.68 -10.60
N HIS A 102 18.28 -4.68 -11.21
CA HIS A 102 18.61 -4.68 -12.64
C HIS A 102 18.24 -6.05 -13.21
N ILE A 103 17.14 -6.08 -13.93
CA ILE A 103 16.62 -7.34 -14.50
C ILE A 103 16.43 -7.23 -16.00
N LYS A 104 16.55 -8.39 -16.66
CA LYS A 104 16.09 -8.62 -18.03
C LYS A 104 15.12 -9.80 -17.98
N ALA A 105 13.83 -9.51 -18.09
CA ALA A 105 12.77 -10.52 -18.18
C ALA A 105 12.56 -10.95 -19.64
N ARG A 106 12.00 -12.16 -19.85
CA ARG A 106 11.52 -12.59 -21.17
C ARG A 106 10.43 -11.63 -21.65
N ARG A 107 9.50 -11.25 -20.76
CA ARG A 107 8.49 -10.23 -20.95
C ARG A 107 8.39 -9.35 -19.71
N LEU A 108 8.44 -8.05 -19.87
CA LEU A 108 8.22 -7.09 -18.79
C LEU A 108 6.92 -6.34 -19.05
N ILE A 109 6.01 -6.41 -18.09
CA ILE A 109 4.76 -5.66 -18.07
C ILE A 109 4.93 -4.49 -17.12
N VAL A 110 4.59 -3.31 -17.59
CA VAL A 110 4.59 -2.08 -16.79
C VAL A 110 3.23 -1.41 -17.01
N THR A 111 2.52 -1.15 -15.93
CA THR A 111 1.27 -0.40 -15.98
C THR A 111 1.53 1.07 -15.71
N ASP A 112 0.58 1.90 -16.08
CA ASP A 112 0.55 3.29 -15.61
C ASP A 112 0.43 3.36 -14.08
N HIS A 113 0.61 4.57 -13.54
CA HIS A 113 0.33 4.82 -12.13
C HIS A 113 -1.18 4.81 -11.89
N PRO A 114 -1.69 4.16 -10.81
CA PRO A 114 -3.12 4.08 -10.54
C PRO A 114 -3.81 5.43 -10.33
N VAL A 115 -3.06 6.38 -9.79
CA VAL A 115 -3.51 7.76 -9.56
C VAL A 115 -2.83 8.68 -10.55
N SER A 116 -3.57 9.62 -11.13
CA SER A 116 -2.97 10.68 -11.96
C SER A 116 -2.02 11.52 -11.12
N ILE A 117 -0.82 11.75 -11.63
CA ILE A 117 0.16 12.61 -10.98
C ILE A 117 0.11 13.96 -11.67
N SER A 118 -0.48 14.94 -11.00
CA SER A 118 -0.53 16.34 -11.43
C SER A 118 0.64 17.15 -10.86
N LYS A 119 0.61 18.46 -11.09
CA LYS A 119 1.55 19.38 -10.45
C LYS A 119 1.17 19.69 -8.99
N ASN A 120 -0.04 19.30 -8.58
CA ASN A 120 -0.55 19.55 -7.24
C ASN A 120 -0.85 18.21 -6.51
N PRO A 121 0.07 17.68 -5.72
CA PRO A 121 -0.11 16.42 -5.00
C PRO A 121 -1.33 16.39 -4.07
N THR A 122 -1.77 17.54 -3.58
CA THR A 122 -2.97 17.63 -2.71
C THR A 122 -4.24 17.36 -3.53
N GLU A 123 -4.34 17.89 -4.74
CA GLU A 123 -5.45 17.60 -5.63
C GLU A 123 -5.47 16.13 -6.07
N ASP A 124 -4.30 15.54 -6.31
CA ASP A 124 -4.20 14.14 -6.69
C ASP A 124 -4.75 13.21 -5.60
N ILE A 125 -4.48 13.51 -4.33
CA ILE A 125 -5.01 12.77 -3.18
C ILE A 125 -6.53 12.97 -3.05
N MET A 126 -7.01 14.19 -3.24
CA MET A 126 -8.45 14.51 -3.14
C MET A 126 -9.27 13.90 -4.29
N ASN A 127 -8.67 13.76 -5.46
CA ASN A 127 -9.30 13.21 -6.67
C ASN A 127 -8.91 11.76 -6.93
N MET A 128 -8.73 10.98 -5.88
CA MET A 128 -8.41 9.56 -6.02
C MET A 128 -9.52 8.82 -6.79
N PRO A 129 -9.17 8.03 -7.81
CA PRO A 129 -10.15 7.28 -8.59
C PRO A 129 -10.94 6.29 -7.73
N ILE A 130 -12.26 6.38 -7.76
CA ILE A 130 -13.19 5.53 -6.99
C ILE A 130 -12.93 4.04 -7.22
N TRP A 131 -12.59 3.64 -8.46
CA TRP A 131 -12.36 2.24 -8.81
C TRP A 131 -11.29 1.57 -7.91
N ILE A 132 -10.34 2.35 -7.36
CA ILE A 132 -9.29 1.78 -6.48
C ILE A 132 -9.93 1.27 -5.18
N SER A 133 -10.77 2.09 -4.55
CA SER A 133 -11.45 1.69 -3.32
C SER A 133 -12.46 0.56 -3.56
N GLU A 134 -13.17 0.58 -4.68
CA GLU A 134 -14.08 -0.50 -5.09
C GLU A 134 -13.33 -1.80 -5.31
N TRP A 135 -12.20 -1.75 -6.01
CA TRP A 135 -11.37 -2.93 -6.25
C TRP A 135 -10.79 -3.49 -4.95
N LEU A 136 -10.31 -2.64 -4.05
CA LEU A 136 -9.81 -3.08 -2.73
C LEU A 136 -10.94 -3.74 -1.92
N LYS A 137 -12.13 -3.15 -1.91
CA LYS A 137 -13.30 -3.75 -1.26
C LYS A 137 -13.61 -5.12 -1.84
N ASP A 138 -13.70 -5.25 -3.17
CA ASP A 138 -13.94 -6.53 -3.86
C ASP A 138 -12.93 -7.60 -3.44
N LYS A 139 -11.65 -7.25 -3.33
CA LYS A 139 -10.60 -8.21 -3.00
C LYS A 139 -10.58 -8.67 -1.53
N PHE A 140 -11.03 -7.85 -0.60
CA PHE A 140 -10.84 -8.12 0.82
C PHE A 140 -12.13 -8.29 1.64
N ILE A 141 -13.24 -7.66 1.26
CA ILE A 141 -14.50 -7.77 2.04
C ILE A 141 -15.05 -9.20 2.04
N ASN A 142 -14.90 -9.94 0.96
CA ASN A 142 -15.36 -11.33 0.88
C ASN A 142 -14.50 -12.30 1.74
N LYS A 143 -13.43 -11.80 2.35
CA LYS A 143 -12.51 -12.59 3.20
C LYS A 143 -12.74 -12.38 4.70
N ILE A 144 -13.66 -11.48 5.06
CA ILE A 144 -14.02 -11.19 6.44
C ILE A 144 -15.39 -11.80 6.77
N ASN A 145 -15.69 -11.91 8.06
CA ASN A 145 -16.99 -12.37 8.52
C ASN A 145 -18.02 -11.22 8.50
N GLN A 146 -18.81 -11.12 7.44
CA GLN A 146 -19.82 -10.07 7.29
C GLN A 146 -20.96 -10.17 8.30
N ASN A 147 -21.16 -11.34 8.93
CA ASN A 147 -22.17 -11.60 9.94
C ASN A 147 -21.58 -11.64 11.36
N ASN A 148 -20.52 -10.88 11.60
CA ASN A 148 -19.89 -10.80 12.91
C ASN A 148 -20.89 -10.29 13.96
N GLU A 149 -21.17 -11.08 14.98
CA GLU A 149 -22.08 -10.70 16.09
C GLU A 149 -21.43 -9.71 17.06
N LYS A 150 -20.10 -9.75 17.16
CA LYS A 150 -19.32 -8.90 18.09
C LYS A 150 -18.77 -7.68 17.36
N LYS A 151 -19.66 -6.83 16.83
CA LYS A 151 -19.28 -5.61 16.11
C LYS A 151 -18.85 -4.51 17.06
N ILE A 152 -17.68 -3.94 16.81
CA ILE A 152 -17.26 -2.68 17.45
C ILE A 152 -17.75 -1.55 16.56
N LYS A 153 -18.79 -0.85 17.01
CA LYS A 153 -19.47 0.17 16.20
C LYS A 153 -18.79 1.54 16.25
N LYS A 154 -18.19 1.88 17.38
CA LYS A 154 -17.52 3.18 17.59
C LYS A 154 -16.06 2.93 17.94
N ILE A 155 -15.15 3.38 17.10
CA ILE A 155 -13.72 3.18 17.29
C ILE A 155 -12.96 4.51 17.36
N TYR A 156 -12.02 4.54 18.28
CA TYR A 156 -10.97 5.54 18.34
C TYR A 156 -9.66 4.91 17.92
N ILE A 157 -9.04 5.44 16.87
CA ILE A 157 -7.75 4.97 16.39
C ILE A 157 -6.65 5.55 17.28
N ASP A 158 -6.19 4.72 18.21
CA ASP A 158 -5.09 5.05 19.11
C ASP A 158 -3.76 4.87 18.38
N ARG A 159 -3.01 5.93 18.20
CA ARG A 159 -1.67 5.88 17.62
C ARG A 159 -0.61 5.39 18.59
N GLY A 160 -0.91 5.42 19.91
CA GLY A 160 -0.05 4.96 20.97
C GLY A 160 1.31 5.64 20.98
N ASP A 161 2.27 4.99 21.64
CA ASP A 161 3.64 5.49 21.82
C ASP A 161 4.50 5.53 20.55
N HIS A 162 3.95 5.19 19.38
CA HIS A 162 4.65 5.36 18.09
C HIS A 162 5.01 6.80 17.79
N VAL A 163 4.33 7.76 18.43
CA VAL A 163 4.61 9.19 18.34
C VAL A 163 6.01 9.54 18.88
N SER A 164 6.49 8.81 19.89
CA SER A 164 7.77 9.11 20.56
C SER A 164 9.01 8.94 19.68
N LYS A 165 8.90 8.20 18.56
CA LYS A 165 10.03 7.90 17.66
C LYS A 165 10.21 8.89 16.50
N ARG A 166 9.26 9.82 16.28
CA ARG A 166 9.31 10.80 15.18
C ARG A 166 8.81 12.16 15.66
N PRO A 167 9.68 13.14 15.94
CA PRO A 167 9.32 14.42 16.56
C PRO A 167 8.39 15.33 15.75
N LEU A 168 8.04 14.94 14.50
CA LEU A 168 7.13 15.70 13.62
C LEU A 168 5.78 15.00 13.40
N GLN A 169 5.43 14.00 14.20
CA GLN A 169 4.12 13.34 14.06
C GLN A 169 3.03 14.15 14.76
N ARG A 170 1.86 14.18 14.13
CA ARG A 170 0.67 14.77 14.71
C ARG A 170 0.26 14.00 15.95
N PHE A 171 0.07 14.70 17.06
CA PHE A 171 -0.42 14.15 18.33
C PHE A 171 -1.52 15.04 18.89
N ILE A 172 -2.34 14.47 19.74
CA ILE A 172 -3.39 15.17 20.46
C ILE A 172 -2.83 15.48 21.85
N SER A 173 -2.71 16.78 22.19
CA SER A 173 -2.05 17.22 23.42
C SER A 173 -2.76 16.74 24.69
N ASN A 174 -4.10 16.62 24.65
CA ASN A 174 -4.93 16.17 25.76
C ASN A 174 -5.56 14.78 25.47
N GLU A 175 -4.82 13.88 24.86
CA GLU A 175 -5.32 12.56 24.42
C GLU A 175 -5.92 11.73 25.57
N SER A 176 -5.40 11.87 26.79
CA SER A 176 -5.92 11.16 27.96
C SER A 176 -7.34 11.58 28.32
N GLU A 177 -7.63 12.88 28.27
CA GLU A 177 -8.98 13.41 28.48
C GLU A 177 -9.92 12.99 27.36
N LEU A 178 -9.45 13.08 26.11
CA LEU A 178 -10.20 12.63 24.95
C LEU A 178 -10.56 11.16 25.06
N LYS A 179 -9.61 10.28 25.37
CA LYS A 179 -9.87 8.85 25.58
C LYS A 179 -10.88 8.59 26.67
N SER A 180 -10.79 9.33 27.79
CA SER A 180 -11.74 9.21 28.90
C SER A 180 -13.16 9.64 28.49
N TYR A 181 -13.29 10.71 27.72
CA TYR A 181 -14.56 11.17 27.17
C TYR A 181 -15.14 10.17 26.18
N LEU A 182 -14.31 9.68 25.24
CA LEU A 182 -14.73 8.71 24.22
C LEU A 182 -15.18 7.39 24.84
N PHE A 183 -14.47 6.89 25.85
CA PHE A 183 -14.85 5.68 26.59
C PHE A 183 -16.24 5.80 27.22
N LYS A 184 -16.56 6.97 27.80
CA LYS A 184 -17.91 7.24 28.36
C LYS A 184 -19.02 7.32 27.29
N ASN A 185 -18.65 7.47 26.02
CA ASN A 185 -19.55 7.51 24.88
C ASN A 185 -19.49 6.23 24.00
N ASP A 186 -19.09 5.10 24.61
CA ASP A 186 -19.04 3.76 24.02
C ASP A 186 -18.01 3.59 22.89
N PHE A 187 -16.98 4.42 22.83
CA PHE A 187 -15.88 4.21 21.90
C PHE A 187 -14.89 3.20 22.47
N THR A 188 -14.45 2.30 21.58
CA THR A 188 -13.34 1.38 21.84
C THR A 188 -12.07 1.94 21.27
N SER A 189 -11.04 2.08 22.09
CA SER A 189 -9.70 2.48 21.63
C SER A 189 -9.00 1.29 20.99
N VAL A 190 -8.49 1.48 19.77
CA VAL A 190 -7.86 0.42 18.97
C VAL A 190 -6.52 0.88 18.40
N LYS A 191 -5.49 0.06 18.61
CA LYS A 191 -4.16 0.25 18.01
C LYS A 191 -4.07 -0.59 16.74
N LEU A 192 -4.22 0.02 15.58
CA LEU A 192 -4.26 -0.68 14.29
C LEU A 192 -3.02 -1.52 14.00
N HIS A 193 -1.85 -1.10 14.47
CA HIS A 193 -0.60 -1.81 14.23
C HIS A 193 -0.50 -3.17 14.96
N GLU A 194 -1.32 -3.42 15.97
CA GLU A 194 -1.41 -4.69 16.70
C GLU A 194 -2.27 -5.71 15.93
N LEU A 195 -3.16 -5.24 15.06
CA LEU A 195 -4.06 -6.06 14.28
C LEU A 195 -3.39 -6.60 13.00
N ASN A 196 -3.87 -7.75 12.53
CA ASN A 196 -3.56 -8.19 11.18
C ASN A 196 -4.41 -7.41 10.15
N PHE A 197 -4.08 -7.54 8.87
CA PHE A 197 -4.74 -6.77 7.83
C PHE A 197 -6.26 -7.03 7.74
N LEU A 198 -6.69 -8.30 7.79
CA LEU A 198 -8.13 -8.61 7.71
C LEU A 198 -8.90 -8.20 8.98
N ASP A 199 -8.27 -8.23 10.16
CA ASP A 199 -8.90 -7.73 11.38
C ASP A 199 -9.12 -6.21 11.28
N GLN A 200 -8.19 -5.47 10.66
CA GLN A 200 -8.40 -4.05 10.37
C GLN A 200 -9.57 -3.86 9.38
N VAL A 201 -9.63 -4.66 8.30
CA VAL A 201 -10.74 -4.61 7.34
C VAL A 201 -12.06 -4.91 8.03
N GLN A 202 -12.12 -5.94 8.89
CA GLN A 202 -13.30 -6.30 9.67
C GLN A 202 -13.74 -5.16 10.59
N LEU A 203 -12.77 -4.59 11.31
CA LEU A 203 -13.02 -3.48 12.24
C LEU A 203 -13.67 -2.28 11.53
N PHE A 204 -13.10 -1.87 10.40
CA PHE A 204 -13.64 -0.75 9.62
C PHE A 204 -14.96 -1.08 8.92
N PHE A 205 -15.17 -2.33 8.52
CA PHE A 205 -16.43 -2.79 7.93
C PHE A 205 -17.58 -2.75 8.95
N ASP A 206 -17.32 -3.10 10.21
CA ASP A 206 -18.30 -3.13 11.27
C ASP A 206 -18.57 -1.76 11.91
N ALA A 207 -17.65 -0.81 11.75
CA ALA A 207 -17.72 0.49 12.42
C ALA A 207 -18.80 1.41 11.83
N GLU A 208 -19.56 2.05 12.72
CA GLU A 208 -20.51 3.13 12.40
C GLU A 208 -19.88 4.52 12.58
N CYS A 209 -18.91 4.62 13.50
CA CYS A 209 -18.21 5.87 13.78
C CYS A 209 -16.73 5.63 14.04
N ILE A 210 -15.89 6.42 13.38
CA ILE A 210 -14.43 6.33 13.48
C ILE A 210 -13.86 7.70 13.82
N ILE A 211 -13.03 7.75 14.85
CA ILE A 211 -12.27 8.93 15.28
C ILE A 211 -10.78 8.57 15.29
N GLY A 212 -9.92 9.47 14.74
CA GLY A 212 -8.46 9.25 14.73
C GLY A 212 -7.64 10.41 14.19
#